data_793d1150dfaaf09c80e9b9aca216bf62
#
_entry.id   793d1150dfaaf09c80e9b9aca216bf62
#
_cell.length_a   1.000
_cell.length_b   1.000
_cell.length_c   1.000
_cell.angle_alpha   90.00
_cell.angle_beta   90.00
_cell.angle_gamma   90.00
#
_symmetry.space_group_name_H-M   'P 1'
#
loop_
_entity.id
_entity.type
_entity.pdbx_description
1 polymer ?
#
loop_
_entity_poly.entity_id
_entity_poly.type
_entity_poly.pdbx_seq_one_letter_code
_entity_poly.pdbx_strand_id
1 'polypeptide(L)'
;QLPSEADYAKAAKLVRKAGRQLAFATPRIIKEAQLAYFDKLFTLWEEMQPDFVYINNNGLWPLAKKHAALNLVADMSLNIFNSQTLQFWQEQGAAGAVLSPELTMAQVEHLVSVSPLPLECMIQGRLEMMVSEYCVGGSFLGALDKGACKFNCAEPLFLGDRKDARFPIVTDQFCRMHILNAHELSMTANVQHMAEAGV
;
A
#
# COMPACT_ATOMS: atom_id res chain seq x y z
N GLN A 1 7.69 10.76 -11.46
CA GLN A 1 6.79 10.80 -12.62
C GLN A 1 5.74 9.71 -12.45
N LEU A 2 4.45 10.03 -12.70
CA LEU A 2 3.38 9.04 -12.67
C LEU A 2 3.62 7.97 -13.75
N PRO A 3 3.36 6.67 -13.45
CA PRO A 3 3.41 5.62 -14.47
C PRO A 3 2.45 5.93 -15.61
N SER A 4 2.88 5.71 -16.83
CA SER A 4 2.03 5.82 -18.02
C SER A 4 1.17 4.56 -18.20
N GLU A 5 0.15 4.64 -19.04
CA GLU A 5 -0.64 3.47 -19.46
C GLU A 5 0.25 2.35 -20.02
N ALA A 6 1.27 2.73 -20.80
CA ALA A 6 2.24 1.79 -21.36
C ALA A 6 3.08 1.08 -20.28
N ASP A 7 3.39 1.77 -19.17
CA ASP A 7 4.12 1.16 -18.05
C ASP A 7 3.25 0.11 -17.34
N TYR A 8 1.97 0.43 -17.09
CA TYR A 8 1.02 -0.54 -16.54
C TYR A 8 0.84 -1.76 -17.46
N ALA A 9 0.63 -1.53 -18.76
CA ALA A 9 0.48 -2.60 -19.74
C ALA A 9 1.73 -3.50 -19.84
N LYS A 10 2.92 -2.89 -19.80
CA LYS A 10 4.20 -3.62 -19.78
C LYS A 10 4.33 -4.46 -18.51
N ALA A 11 4.02 -3.90 -17.34
CA ALA A 11 4.07 -4.62 -16.07
C ALA A 11 3.09 -5.80 -16.08
N ALA A 12 1.84 -5.58 -16.48
CA ALA A 12 0.83 -6.63 -16.59
C ALA A 12 1.27 -7.78 -17.50
N LYS A 13 1.84 -7.45 -18.67
CA LYS A 13 2.36 -8.46 -19.62
C LYS A 13 3.51 -9.28 -19.02
N LEU A 14 4.42 -8.65 -18.28
CA LEU A 14 5.54 -9.33 -17.62
C LEU A 14 5.06 -10.29 -16.54
N VAL A 15 4.15 -9.85 -15.66
CA VAL A 15 3.59 -10.66 -14.57
C VAL A 15 2.86 -11.89 -15.14
N ARG A 16 2.02 -11.70 -16.16
CA ARG A 16 1.29 -12.80 -16.81
C ARG A 16 2.19 -13.77 -17.51
N LYS A 17 3.22 -13.27 -18.22
CA LYS A 17 4.22 -14.14 -18.87
C LYS A 17 4.95 -15.02 -17.85
N ALA A 18 5.12 -14.54 -16.62
CA ALA A 18 5.71 -15.30 -15.52
C ALA A 18 4.73 -16.27 -14.83
N GLY A 19 3.46 -16.36 -15.29
CA GLY A 19 2.41 -17.20 -14.68
C GLY A 19 2.07 -16.77 -13.25
N ARG A 20 2.15 -15.45 -12.95
CA ARG A 20 1.88 -14.89 -11.62
C ARG A 20 0.59 -14.07 -11.62
N GLN A 21 0.00 -13.89 -10.44
CA GLN A 21 -1.14 -13.03 -10.23
C GLN A 21 -0.73 -11.56 -10.36
N LEU A 22 -1.58 -10.76 -11.01
CA LEU A 22 -1.40 -9.34 -11.18
C LEU A 22 -2.23 -8.59 -10.15
N ALA A 23 -1.59 -7.74 -9.38
CA ALA A 23 -2.28 -6.84 -8.48
C ALA A 23 -1.80 -5.40 -8.65
N PHE A 24 -2.72 -4.45 -8.46
CA PHE A 24 -2.42 -3.03 -8.36
C PHE A 24 -2.78 -2.52 -6.97
N ALA A 25 -2.12 -1.45 -6.53
CA ALA A 25 -2.39 -0.84 -5.23
C ALA A 25 -2.53 0.69 -5.36
N THR A 26 -3.43 1.26 -4.57
CA THR A 26 -3.61 2.71 -4.50
C THR A 26 -2.75 3.32 -3.39
N PRO A 27 -2.35 4.60 -3.49
CA PRO A 27 -1.70 5.29 -2.38
C PRO A 27 -2.63 5.47 -1.18
N ARG A 28 -2.02 5.63 0.00
CA ARG A 28 -2.73 5.89 1.26
C ARG A 28 -3.39 7.28 1.30
N ILE A 29 -2.73 8.32 0.77
CA ILE A 29 -3.24 9.69 0.78
C ILE A 29 -3.76 10.04 -0.61
N ILE A 30 -5.03 10.43 -0.68
CA ILE A 30 -5.71 10.87 -1.91
C ILE A 30 -6.41 12.18 -1.63
N LYS A 31 -6.14 13.18 -2.47
CA LYS A 31 -6.82 14.48 -2.42
C LYS A 31 -8.01 14.51 -3.37
N GLU A 32 -8.98 15.38 -3.07
CA GLU A 32 -10.17 15.59 -3.90
C GLU A 32 -9.83 15.80 -5.38
N ALA A 33 -8.83 16.64 -5.67
CA ALA A 33 -8.37 16.91 -7.03
C ALA A 33 -7.81 15.68 -7.78
N GLN A 34 -7.53 14.59 -7.08
CA GLN A 34 -6.98 13.36 -7.66
C GLN A 34 -8.07 12.31 -7.95
N LEU A 35 -9.30 12.49 -7.47
CA LEU A 35 -10.37 11.49 -7.64
C LEU A 35 -10.64 11.18 -9.12
N ALA A 36 -10.71 12.20 -9.97
CA ALA A 36 -10.91 12.02 -11.41
C ALA A 36 -9.75 11.26 -12.09
N TYR A 37 -8.53 11.38 -11.60
CA TYR A 37 -7.40 10.59 -12.07
C TYR A 37 -7.56 9.12 -11.69
N PHE A 38 -7.97 8.82 -10.44
CA PHE A 38 -8.16 7.45 -9.99
C PHE A 38 -9.36 6.77 -10.66
N ASP A 39 -10.42 7.50 -10.99
CA ASP A 39 -11.55 6.97 -11.77
C ASP A 39 -11.10 6.46 -13.16
N LYS A 40 -10.32 7.27 -13.86
CA LYS A 40 -9.70 6.86 -15.14
C LYS A 40 -8.74 5.69 -14.98
N LEU A 41 -7.97 5.68 -13.88
CA LEU A 41 -7.01 4.61 -13.61
C LEU A 41 -7.73 3.28 -13.34
N PHE A 42 -8.83 3.29 -12.61
CA PHE A 42 -9.65 2.09 -12.40
C PHE A 42 -10.24 1.56 -13.71
N THR A 43 -10.70 2.43 -14.61
CA THR A 43 -11.13 2.03 -15.97
C THR A 43 -9.99 1.32 -16.70
N LEU A 44 -8.80 1.89 -16.70
CA LEU A 44 -7.62 1.28 -17.33
C LEU A 44 -7.26 -0.07 -16.69
N TRP A 45 -7.37 -0.18 -15.36
CA TRP A 45 -7.10 -1.42 -14.66
C TRP A 45 -8.16 -2.50 -14.96
N GLU A 46 -9.44 -2.14 -15.10
CA GLU A 46 -10.46 -3.09 -15.56
C GLU A 46 -10.11 -3.73 -16.92
N GLU A 47 -9.62 -2.93 -17.87
CA GLU A 47 -9.16 -3.43 -19.18
C GLU A 47 -7.99 -4.41 -19.06
N MET A 48 -7.14 -4.22 -18.04
CA MET A 48 -6.00 -5.09 -17.76
C MET A 48 -6.37 -6.34 -16.95
N GLN A 49 -7.60 -6.41 -16.41
CA GLN A 49 -8.12 -7.56 -15.66
C GLN A 49 -7.15 -8.04 -14.56
N PRO A 50 -6.76 -7.20 -13.58
CA PRO A 50 -5.93 -7.65 -12.48
C PRO A 50 -6.66 -8.69 -11.65
N ASP A 51 -5.91 -9.57 -10.99
CA ASP A 51 -6.49 -10.52 -10.04
C ASP A 51 -7.03 -9.79 -8.80
N PHE A 52 -6.33 -8.73 -8.36
CA PHE A 52 -6.72 -7.91 -7.20
C PHE A 52 -6.36 -6.43 -7.37
N VAL A 53 -7.11 -5.57 -6.66
CA VAL A 53 -6.78 -4.15 -6.48
C VAL A 53 -6.82 -3.80 -5.00
N TYR A 54 -5.66 -3.45 -4.44
CA TYR A 54 -5.51 -3.08 -3.03
C TYR A 54 -5.85 -1.61 -2.83
N ILE A 55 -6.85 -1.34 -2.01
CA ILE A 55 -7.33 0.01 -1.71
C ILE A 55 -6.79 0.45 -0.35
N ASN A 56 -5.95 1.49 -0.37
CA ASN A 56 -5.31 2.07 0.82
C ASN A 56 -5.99 3.33 1.36
N ASN A 57 -7.08 3.78 0.74
CA ASN A 57 -7.79 5.00 1.12
C ASN A 57 -9.30 4.78 1.10
N ASN A 58 -9.98 5.03 2.23
CA ASN A 58 -11.43 4.87 2.36
C ASN A 58 -12.22 5.67 1.32
N GLY A 59 -11.74 6.89 0.98
CA GLY A 59 -12.41 7.76 0.02
C GLY A 59 -12.40 7.23 -1.41
N LEU A 60 -11.49 6.30 -1.75
CA LEU A 60 -11.47 5.64 -3.05
C LEU A 60 -12.42 4.46 -3.14
N TRP A 61 -12.83 3.88 -2.01
CA TRP A 61 -13.65 2.67 -2.02
C TRP A 61 -14.97 2.83 -2.78
N PRO A 62 -15.79 3.89 -2.54
CA PRO A 62 -17.01 4.11 -3.31
C PRO A 62 -16.77 4.33 -4.80
N LEU A 63 -15.61 4.90 -5.16
CA LEU A 63 -15.22 5.12 -6.54
C LEU A 63 -14.85 3.79 -7.20
N ALA A 64 -13.97 3.01 -6.57
CA ALA A 64 -13.53 1.71 -7.06
C ALA A 64 -14.69 0.70 -7.21
N LYS A 65 -15.70 0.75 -6.33
CA LYS A 65 -16.91 -0.10 -6.42
C LYS A 65 -17.75 0.12 -7.67
N LYS A 66 -17.60 1.24 -8.37
CA LYS A 66 -18.29 1.46 -9.65
C LYS A 66 -17.71 0.57 -10.76
N HIS A 67 -16.49 0.10 -10.58
CA HIS A 67 -15.74 -0.77 -11.48
C HIS A 67 -15.93 -2.23 -11.06
N ALA A 68 -17.06 -2.82 -11.46
CA ALA A 68 -17.54 -4.10 -10.95
C ALA A 68 -16.63 -5.31 -11.30
N ALA A 69 -15.74 -5.17 -12.29
CA ALA A 69 -14.80 -6.22 -12.68
C ALA A 69 -13.54 -6.26 -11.79
N LEU A 70 -13.36 -5.29 -10.87
CA LEU A 70 -12.21 -5.24 -9.97
C LEU A 70 -12.48 -5.98 -8.66
N ASN A 71 -11.61 -6.93 -8.32
CA ASN A 71 -11.62 -7.59 -7.02
C ASN A 71 -10.88 -6.70 -6.01
N LEU A 72 -11.64 -5.98 -5.16
CA LEU A 72 -11.09 -5.01 -4.22
C LEU A 72 -10.64 -5.68 -2.93
N VAL A 73 -9.42 -5.41 -2.50
CA VAL A 73 -8.86 -5.85 -1.21
C VAL A 73 -8.67 -4.64 -0.30
N ALA A 74 -9.15 -4.75 0.94
CA ALA A 74 -8.96 -3.73 1.96
C ALA A 74 -7.52 -3.82 2.48
N ASP A 75 -6.67 -2.83 2.13
CA ASP A 75 -5.23 -2.88 2.45
C ASP A 75 -4.94 -2.41 3.89
N MET A 76 -3.74 -2.68 4.37
CA MET A 76 -3.31 -2.45 5.77
C MET A 76 -3.51 -1.01 6.25
N SER A 77 -3.47 -0.02 5.35
CA SER A 77 -3.74 1.40 5.70
C SER A 77 -5.18 1.66 6.14
N LEU A 78 -6.09 0.71 5.97
CA LEU A 78 -7.48 0.78 6.40
C LEU A 78 -7.67 0.33 7.86
N ASN A 79 -6.59 0.10 8.60
CA ASN A 79 -6.55 -0.15 10.04
C ASN A 79 -7.42 -1.35 10.48
N ILE A 80 -7.13 -2.53 9.94
CA ILE A 80 -7.90 -3.73 10.23
C ILE A 80 -7.32 -4.44 11.44
N PHE A 81 -7.99 -4.27 12.60
CA PHE A 81 -7.56 -4.75 13.91
C PHE A 81 -8.55 -5.72 14.58
N ASN A 82 -9.78 -5.82 14.10
CA ASN A 82 -10.82 -6.59 14.78
C ASN A 82 -11.88 -7.13 13.81
N SER A 83 -12.67 -8.08 14.29
CA SER A 83 -13.72 -8.75 13.52
C SER A 83 -14.82 -7.81 13.00
N GLN A 84 -15.13 -6.73 13.71
CA GLN A 84 -16.16 -5.77 13.27
C GLN A 84 -15.69 -5.00 12.04
N THR A 85 -14.39 -4.64 11.97
CA THR A 85 -13.80 -4.04 10.78
C THR A 85 -13.81 -5.01 9.61
N LEU A 86 -13.52 -6.30 9.84
CA LEU A 86 -13.58 -7.33 8.79
C LEU A 86 -15.01 -7.51 8.27
N GLN A 87 -16.00 -7.56 9.16
CA GLN A 87 -17.41 -7.62 8.76
C GLN A 87 -17.81 -6.38 7.94
N PHE A 88 -17.41 -5.19 8.39
CA PHE A 88 -17.68 -3.95 7.64
C PHE A 88 -17.13 -4.04 6.20
N TRP A 89 -15.88 -4.47 6.03
CA TRP A 89 -15.28 -4.57 4.70
C TRP A 89 -15.94 -5.65 3.85
N GLN A 90 -16.37 -6.78 4.45
CA GLN A 90 -17.18 -7.77 3.75
C GLN A 90 -18.50 -7.17 3.24
N GLU A 91 -19.21 -6.43 4.08
CA GLU A 91 -20.46 -5.75 3.70
C GLU A 91 -20.22 -4.68 2.62
N GLN A 92 -19.03 -4.07 2.59
CA GLN A 92 -18.60 -3.20 1.51
C GLN A 92 -18.23 -3.95 0.23
N GLY A 93 -18.19 -5.27 0.23
CA GLY A 93 -17.89 -6.11 -0.94
C GLY A 93 -16.39 -6.31 -1.17
N ALA A 94 -15.57 -6.25 -0.12
CA ALA A 94 -14.16 -6.61 -0.22
C ALA A 94 -13.99 -8.10 -0.57
N ALA A 95 -13.02 -8.40 -1.44
CA ALA A 95 -12.62 -9.78 -1.79
C ALA A 95 -11.61 -10.37 -0.79
N GLY A 96 -10.97 -9.52 0.02
CA GLY A 96 -9.99 -9.88 1.03
C GLY A 96 -9.57 -8.68 1.87
N ALA A 97 -8.74 -8.92 2.87
CA ALA A 97 -8.26 -7.87 3.77
C ALA A 97 -6.82 -8.12 4.22
N VAL A 98 -6.02 -7.06 4.29
CA VAL A 98 -4.66 -7.10 4.83
C VAL A 98 -4.70 -6.62 6.28
N LEU A 99 -4.31 -7.48 7.21
CA LEU A 99 -4.30 -7.17 8.64
C LEU A 99 -3.22 -6.14 8.99
N SER A 100 -3.48 -5.37 10.06
CA SER A 100 -2.47 -4.45 10.58
C SER A 100 -1.21 -5.21 11.04
N PRO A 101 0.00 -4.75 10.68
CA PRO A 101 1.25 -5.34 11.14
C PRO A 101 1.51 -5.12 12.64
N GLU A 102 0.65 -4.41 13.36
CA GLU A 102 0.73 -4.19 14.81
C GLU A 102 0.03 -5.29 15.62
N LEU A 103 -0.63 -6.24 14.95
CA LEU A 103 -1.27 -7.38 15.62
C LEU A 103 -0.24 -8.40 16.07
N THR A 104 -0.48 -8.98 17.26
CA THR A 104 0.27 -10.15 17.73
C THR A 104 -0.21 -11.42 17.00
N MET A 105 0.62 -12.46 17.00
CA MET A 105 0.27 -13.75 16.35
C MET A 105 -1.05 -14.33 16.88
N ALA A 106 -1.25 -14.32 18.20
CA ALA A 106 -2.50 -14.78 18.81
C ALA A 106 -3.74 -13.96 18.35
N GLN A 107 -3.58 -12.66 18.10
CA GLN A 107 -4.66 -11.84 17.55
C GLN A 107 -4.93 -12.17 16.07
N VAL A 108 -3.88 -12.44 15.30
CA VAL A 108 -4.01 -12.89 13.90
C VAL A 108 -4.77 -14.21 13.84
N GLU A 109 -4.37 -15.22 14.63
CA GLU A 109 -5.05 -16.53 14.71
C GLU A 109 -6.54 -16.37 15.08
N HIS A 110 -6.82 -15.53 16.08
CA HIS A 110 -8.22 -15.25 16.45
C HIS A 110 -8.99 -14.62 15.29
N LEU A 111 -8.43 -13.62 14.60
CA LEU A 111 -9.10 -12.97 13.49
C LEU A 111 -9.33 -13.93 12.32
N VAL A 112 -8.36 -14.80 12.02
CA VAL A 112 -8.54 -15.83 10.99
C VAL A 112 -9.71 -16.75 11.34
N SER A 113 -9.85 -17.18 12.60
CA SER A 113 -10.91 -18.09 13.03
C SER A 113 -12.32 -17.51 12.93
N VAL A 114 -12.47 -16.18 12.90
CA VAL A 114 -13.76 -15.48 12.86
C VAL A 114 -13.96 -14.65 11.59
N SER A 115 -12.96 -14.60 10.71
CA SER A 115 -13.02 -13.74 9.52
C SER A 115 -13.99 -14.28 8.47
N PRO A 116 -14.84 -13.43 7.92
CA PRO A 116 -15.65 -13.79 6.77
C PRO A 116 -14.91 -13.58 5.43
N LEU A 117 -13.67 -13.07 5.46
CA LEU A 117 -12.84 -12.73 4.30
C LEU A 117 -11.52 -13.49 4.34
N PRO A 118 -10.92 -13.81 3.18
CA PRO A 118 -9.50 -14.15 3.09
C PRO A 118 -8.64 -13.06 3.69
N LEU A 119 -7.61 -13.45 4.47
CA LEU A 119 -6.74 -12.51 5.16
C LEU A 119 -5.30 -12.62 4.65
N GLU A 120 -4.63 -11.49 4.66
CA GLU A 120 -3.20 -11.37 4.34
C GLU A 120 -2.46 -10.67 5.48
N CYS A 121 -1.18 -11.00 5.67
CA CYS A 121 -0.28 -10.36 6.62
C CYS A 121 1.02 -9.94 5.96
N MET A 122 1.57 -8.80 6.37
CA MET A 122 2.92 -8.42 6.00
C MET A 122 3.94 -9.29 6.73
N ILE A 123 4.77 -10.03 5.98
CA ILE A 123 5.77 -10.94 6.55
C ILE A 123 7.20 -10.40 6.49
N GLN A 124 7.48 -9.46 5.58
CA GLN A 124 8.80 -8.87 5.43
C GLN A 124 8.70 -7.46 4.83
N GLY A 125 9.59 -6.57 5.30
CA GLY A 125 9.74 -5.23 4.77
C GLY A 125 9.85 -4.17 5.86
N ARG A 126 10.10 -2.92 5.45
CA ARG A 126 10.15 -1.79 6.38
C ARG A 126 8.76 -1.19 6.53
N LEU A 127 8.28 -1.15 7.77
CA LEU A 127 7.01 -0.48 8.06
C LEU A 127 7.12 1.02 7.79
N GLU A 128 6.07 1.58 7.17
CA GLU A 128 5.91 3.01 7.02
C GLU A 128 5.54 3.63 8.37
N MET A 129 6.45 4.46 8.91
CA MET A 129 6.26 5.14 10.19
C MET A 129 5.51 6.46 10.01
N MET A 130 5.70 7.12 8.88
CA MET A 130 5.06 8.39 8.58
C MET A 130 4.99 8.61 7.06
N VAL A 131 3.88 9.18 6.61
CA VAL A 131 3.77 9.76 5.27
C VAL A 131 3.47 11.26 5.38
N SER A 132 4.13 12.08 4.57
CA SER A 132 3.98 13.53 4.58
C SER A 132 4.03 14.11 3.17
N GLU A 133 3.26 15.15 2.93
CA GLU A 133 3.37 15.96 1.71
C GLU A 133 4.49 16.99 1.76
N TYR A 134 5.15 17.13 2.91
CA TYR A 134 6.33 17.95 3.05
C TYR A 134 7.57 17.23 2.51
N CYS A 135 8.23 17.84 1.55
CA CYS A 135 9.45 17.29 0.97
C CYS A 135 10.68 17.76 1.73
N VAL A 136 11.17 16.94 2.69
CA VAL A 136 12.36 17.26 3.48
C VAL A 136 13.62 17.40 2.58
N GLY A 137 13.79 16.54 1.59
CA GLY A 137 14.92 16.61 0.66
C GLY A 137 14.93 17.91 -0.13
N GLY A 138 13.77 18.37 -0.60
CA GLY A 138 13.64 19.64 -1.28
C GLY A 138 13.89 20.84 -0.37
N SER A 139 13.37 20.81 0.85
CA SER A 139 13.46 21.95 1.78
C SER A 139 14.85 22.13 2.37
N PHE A 140 15.52 21.04 2.77
CA PHE A 140 16.84 21.13 3.41
C PHE A 140 18.01 21.07 2.42
N LEU A 141 17.88 20.30 1.33
CA LEU A 141 18.98 20.02 0.42
C LEU A 141 18.79 20.66 -0.97
N GLY A 142 17.58 20.99 -1.36
CA GLY A 142 17.21 21.25 -2.73
C GLY A 142 16.78 22.68 -3.09
N ALA A 143 16.84 23.64 -2.18
CA ALA A 143 16.41 25.02 -2.43
C ALA A 143 14.97 25.12 -3.01
N LEU A 144 14.05 24.29 -2.52
CA LEU A 144 12.65 24.25 -2.95
C LEU A 144 11.92 25.56 -2.64
N ASP A 145 12.36 26.30 -1.63
CA ASP A 145 11.94 27.65 -1.27
C ASP A 145 12.11 28.65 -2.42
N LYS A 146 13.04 28.39 -3.35
CA LYS A 146 13.27 29.18 -4.56
C LYS A 146 12.51 28.68 -5.79
N GLY A 147 11.54 27.76 -5.57
CA GLY A 147 10.70 27.22 -6.65
C GLY A 147 11.39 26.19 -7.56
N ALA A 148 12.62 25.77 -7.25
CA ALA A 148 13.38 24.83 -8.08
C ALA A 148 13.64 23.51 -7.35
N CYS A 149 12.92 22.44 -7.73
CA CYS A 149 13.23 21.10 -7.27
C CYS A 149 14.49 20.56 -7.96
N LYS A 150 15.49 20.13 -7.19
CA LYS A 150 16.73 19.52 -7.69
C LYS A 150 16.69 17.99 -7.70
N PHE A 151 15.54 17.38 -7.44
CA PHE A 151 15.35 15.93 -7.41
C PHE A 151 16.32 15.19 -6.46
N ASN A 152 16.67 15.79 -5.32
CA ASN A 152 17.55 15.17 -4.33
C ASN A 152 17.01 13.85 -3.77
N CYS A 153 15.72 13.53 -4.00
CA CYS A 153 15.11 12.25 -3.68
C CYS A 153 15.57 11.09 -4.59
N ALA A 154 16.34 11.37 -5.64
CA ALA A 154 17.00 10.32 -6.44
C ALA A 154 18.16 9.67 -5.68
N GLU A 155 18.73 10.37 -4.70
CA GLU A 155 19.77 9.84 -3.82
C GLU A 155 19.16 9.28 -2.53
N PRO A 156 19.77 8.26 -1.90
CA PRO A 156 19.31 7.71 -0.64
C PRO A 156 19.28 8.77 0.47
N LEU A 157 18.12 9.04 1.01
CA LEU A 157 17.93 9.95 2.13
C LEU A 157 17.57 9.18 3.41
N PHE A 158 18.03 9.69 4.55
CA PHE A 158 17.77 9.10 5.85
C PHE A 158 17.50 10.18 6.90
N LEU A 159 16.56 9.89 7.78
CA LEU A 159 16.42 10.59 9.05
C LEU A 159 17.26 9.86 10.10
N GLY A 160 18.17 10.54 10.78
CA GLY A 160 18.94 9.99 11.90
C GLY A 160 18.29 10.35 13.24
N ASP A 161 18.30 9.44 14.20
CA ASP A 161 17.93 9.72 15.57
C ASP A 161 19.16 9.90 16.48
N ARG A 162 18.92 10.13 17.78
CA ARG A 162 19.98 10.30 18.78
C ARG A 162 20.72 9.01 19.16
N LYS A 163 20.27 7.86 18.64
CA LYS A 163 20.82 6.52 18.88
C LYS A 163 21.47 5.94 17.64
N ASP A 164 21.78 6.79 16.65
CA ASP A 164 22.37 6.44 15.36
C ASP A 164 21.47 5.52 14.51
N ALA A 165 20.20 5.37 14.84
CA ALA A 165 19.25 4.66 13.96
C ALA A 165 18.98 5.50 12.71
N ARG A 166 18.98 4.86 11.54
CA ARG A 166 18.79 5.51 10.25
C ARG A 166 17.47 5.06 9.65
N PHE A 167 16.50 5.97 9.57
CA PHE A 167 15.18 5.77 9.00
C PHE A 167 15.22 6.15 7.51
N PRO A 168 15.07 5.20 6.57
CA PRO A 168 15.07 5.53 5.16
C PRO A 168 13.91 6.48 4.81
N ILE A 169 14.20 7.45 3.96
CA ILE A 169 13.20 8.36 3.38
C ILE A 169 13.08 8.03 1.90
N VAL A 170 11.88 7.66 1.48
CA VAL A 170 11.54 7.43 0.08
C VAL A 170 10.46 8.39 -0.36
N THR A 171 10.40 8.68 -1.65
CA THR A 171 9.41 9.61 -2.21
C THR A 171 8.58 8.86 -3.24
N ASP A 172 7.25 8.99 -3.14
CA ASP A 172 6.33 8.40 -4.09
C ASP A 172 6.19 9.26 -5.38
N GLN A 173 5.39 8.77 -6.32
CA GLN A 173 5.10 9.43 -7.60
C GLN A 173 4.35 10.76 -7.46
N PHE A 174 3.79 11.08 -6.30
CA PHE A 174 3.13 12.34 -5.98
C PHE A 174 4.02 13.28 -5.17
N CYS A 175 5.32 12.98 -5.07
CA CYS A 175 6.31 13.71 -4.26
C CYS A 175 6.01 13.70 -2.76
N ARG A 176 5.28 12.70 -2.25
CA ARG A 176 5.09 12.50 -0.82
C ARG A 176 6.29 11.78 -0.25
N MET A 177 6.70 12.24 0.92
CA MET A 177 7.79 11.64 1.66
C MET A 177 7.25 10.53 2.57
N HIS A 178 7.84 9.34 2.48
CA HIS A 178 7.59 8.21 3.37
C HIS A 178 8.82 7.98 4.22
N ILE A 179 8.67 8.02 5.55
CA ILE A 179 9.71 7.63 6.49
C ILE A 179 9.45 6.17 6.87
N LEU A 180 10.41 5.32 6.56
CA LEU A 180 10.34 3.90 6.84
C LEU A 180 11.08 3.58 8.14
N ASN A 181 10.67 2.50 8.83
CA ASN A 181 11.35 2.04 10.05
C ASN A 181 12.84 1.77 9.79
N ALA A 182 13.68 2.11 10.76
CA ALA A 182 15.12 1.82 10.72
C ALA A 182 15.41 0.31 10.68
N HIS A 183 14.52 -0.50 11.28
CA HIS A 183 14.60 -1.95 11.28
C HIS A 183 13.56 -2.54 10.32
N GLU A 184 13.96 -3.58 9.63
CA GLU A 184 13.07 -4.34 8.75
C GLU A 184 12.26 -5.34 9.58
N LEU A 185 10.94 -5.37 9.39
CA LEU A 185 10.10 -6.46 9.88
C LEU A 185 10.55 -7.74 9.16
N SER A 186 10.71 -8.82 9.92
CA SER A 186 10.91 -10.16 9.36
C SER A 186 10.13 -11.18 10.19
N MET A 187 9.10 -11.71 9.58
CA MET A 187 8.25 -12.78 10.12
C MET A 187 8.51 -14.10 9.38
N THR A 188 9.63 -14.21 8.66
CA THR A 188 9.94 -15.39 7.83
C THR A 188 9.97 -16.70 8.62
N ALA A 189 10.39 -16.66 9.89
CA ALA A 189 10.34 -17.81 10.80
C ALA A 189 8.91 -18.25 11.16
N ASN A 190 7.92 -17.37 10.98
CA ASN A 190 6.52 -17.61 11.35
C ASN A 190 5.63 -17.96 10.14
N VAL A 191 6.17 -17.94 8.92
CA VAL A 191 5.38 -18.14 7.68
C VAL A 191 4.62 -19.47 7.69
N GLN A 192 5.28 -20.54 8.12
CA GLN A 192 4.63 -21.84 8.20
C GLN A 192 3.46 -21.81 9.21
N HIS A 193 3.67 -21.23 10.38
CA HIS A 193 2.64 -21.08 11.41
C HIS A 193 1.46 -20.23 10.93
N MET A 194 1.74 -19.12 10.23
CA MET A 194 0.69 -18.27 9.63
C MET A 194 -0.12 -19.03 8.58
N ALA A 195 0.54 -19.78 7.70
CA ALA A 195 -0.13 -20.60 6.68
C ALA A 195 -0.99 -21.72 7.31
N GLU A 196 -0.51 -22.38 8.37
CA GLU A 196 -1.27 -23.37 9.13
C GLU A 196 -2.48 -22.75 9.85
N ALA A 197 -2.36 -21.50 10.30
CA ALA A 197 -3.46 -20.73 10.88
C ALA A 197 -4.50 -20.29 9.83
N GLY A 198 -4.15 -20.27 8.54
CA GLY A 198 -5.06 -19.92 7.43
C GLY A 198 -4.91 -18.49 6.89
N VAL A 199 -3.71 -17.88 7.06
CA VAL A 199 -3.36 -16.57 6.46
C VAL A 199 -2.77 -16.76 5.08
#